data_df5939509b56b7f4604782186bbd2ea6
#
_entry.id   df5939509b56b7f4604782186bbd2ea6
#
_cell.length_a   1.000
_cell.length_b   1.000
_cell.length_c   1.000
_cell.angle_alpha   90.00
_cell.angle_beta   90.00
_cell.angle_gamma   90.00
#
_symmetry.space_group_name_H-M   'P 1'
#
loop_
_entity.id
_entity.type
_entity.pdbx_description
1 polymer ?
#
loop_
_entity_poly.entity_id
_entity_poly.type
_entity_poly.pdbx_seq_one_letter_code
_entity_poly.pdbx_strand_id
1 'polypeptide(L)'
;MNPLVGRAALPKEQYSGSWVVSHLLADRAEKFPEKVAIYAEHENLTYSHLAQRAASFAGGLSQLGVAPGERVATMLPASTAYLTAWFGVVWAGAIDVPINNDFKGEFLRHILVESGARTIVIDAQFLSRLDGLELPELRRVICVGESQNNKVIPFEQVATGNAIGPVDREERDIAYVMYTSGTTGPSKGAILPNRTALWNAFAWIDILALTANDVAYSMFPLFHVTARSAVVTSSFWAGASVVLRSGFSVSRFWEDIRATNATFFAYMGSVVHLLNAEPKHELDSQNAVRVAFGAAAPPAIIADFEQRFGLELLEVYGSTELGPASAPAPGKVKRGTMGRICPHLDIQIQDPETGAGLANGLPGEICARPTVPMGLFAGYWSRPDATIDAFRDLWFHTGDRGLLDEDGYLVFVDRIKDCIRRRGENISSFEVERSVN
;
A
#
# COMPACT_ATOMS: atom_id res chain seq x y z
N MET A 1 33.79 -15.27 -6.27
CA MET A 1 33.40 -15.56 -4.88
C MET A 1 31.91 -15.25 -4.74
N ASN A 2 31.13 -16.18 -4.24
CA ASN A 2 29.67 -16.15 -4.23
C ASN A 2 29.14 -15.07 -3.24
N PRO A 3 28.40 -14.05 -3.65
CA PRO A 3 27.96 -12.95 -2.77
C PRO A 3 26.73 -13.33 -1.90
N LEU A 4 26.46 -14.61 -1.68
CA LEU A 4 25.33 -15.09 -0.87
C LEU A 4 25.64 -15.18 0.64
N VAL A 5 26.78 -14.66 1.10
CA VAL A 5 27.14 -14.67 2.52
C VAL A 5 26.53 -13.45 3.21
N GLY A 6 25.46 -13.68 3.99
CA GLY A 6 24.87 -12.65 4.87
C GLY A 6 23.36 -12.39 4.72
N ARG A 7 22.65 -13.10 3.85
CA ARG A 7 21.18 -13.04 3.81
C ARG A 7 20.61 -13.76 5.02
N ALA A 8 19.90 -13.06 5.89
CA ALA A 8 19.07 -13.71 6.88
C ALA A 8 18.13 -14.66 6.12
N ALA A 9 18.11 -15.93 6.52
CA ALA A 9 17.13 -16.87 5.96
C ALA A 9 15.75 -16.31 6.26
N LEU A 10 14.90 -16.22 5.23
CA LEU A 10 13.48 -15.94 5.44
C LEU A 10 12.99 -16.92 6.51
N PRO A 11 12.27 -16.44 7.54
CA PRO A 11 11.76 -17.34 8.58
C PRO A 11 10.79 -18.33 7.94
N LYS A 12 11.29 -19.51 7.58
CA LYS A 12 10.48 -20.58 6.98
C LYS A 12 9.40 -21.12 7.91
N GLU A 13 9.44 -20.77 9.19
CA GLU A 13 8.68 -21.43 10.25
C GLU A 13 7.62 -20.55 10.92
N GLN A 14 7.51 -19.26 10.60
CA GLN A 14 6.60 -18.38 11.35
C GLN A 14 5.18 -18.26 10.79
N TYR A 15 4.90 -18.73 9.59
CA TYR A 15 3.55 -18.73 9.04
C TYR A 15 3.18 -20.05 8.37
N SER A 16 2.40 -20.87 9.11
CA SER A 16 1.78 -22.10 8.62
C SER A 16 0.41 -21.87 7.97
N GLY A 17 -0.03 -20.61 7.86
CA GLY A 17 -1.35 -20.23 7.35
C GLY A 17 -1.41 -20.08 5.83
N SER A 18 -2.61 -19.83 5.35
CA SER A 18 -2.88 -19.57 3.93
C SER A 18 -2.33 -18.21 3.48
N TRP A 19 -1.72 -18.16 2.31
CA TRP A 19 -1.26 -16.95 1.66
C TRP A 19 -2.38 -16.26 0.86
N VAL A 20 -3.60 -16.22 1.42
CA VAL A 20 -4.78 -15.55 0.86
C VAL A 20 -5.22 -14.43 1.79
N VAL A 21 -5.45 -13.23 1.24
CA VAL A 21 -5.70 -12.01 2.04
C VAL A 21 -6.93 -12.13 2.94
N SER A 22 -8.03 -12.71 2.44
CA SER A 22 -9.24 -12.92 3.23
C SER A 22 -9.01 -13.90 4.39
N HIS A 23 -8.18 -14.92 4.19
CA HIS A 23 -7.84 -15.88 5.24
C HIS A 23 -6.99 -15.27 6.36
N LEU A 24 -6.15 -14.26 6.05
CA LEU A 24 -5.40 -13.54 7.07
C LEU A 24 -6.34 -12.87 8.09
N LEU A 25 -7.37 -12.16 7.62
CA LEU A 25 -8.32 -11.52 8.52
C LEU A 25 -9.15 -12.55 9.32
N ALA A 26 -9.57 -13.65 8.67
CA ALA A 26 -10.29 -14.73 9.34
C ALA A 26 -9.46 -15.38 10.46
N ASP A 27 -8.19 -15.70 10.17
CA ASP A 27 -7.25 -16.25 11.16
C ASP A 27 -7.00 -15.28 12.33
N ARG A 28 -6.88 -13.98 12.07
CA ARG A 28 -6.71 -12.99 13.13
C ARG A 28 -7.96 -12.83 13.98
N ALA A 29 -9.14 -12.88 13.38
CA ALA A 29 -10.41 -12.84 14.10
C ALA A 29 -10.61 -14.06 15.01
N GLU A 30 -10.11 -15.22 14.59
CA GLU A 30 -10.12 -16.43 15.42
C GLU A 30 -9.12 -16.33 16.59
N LYS A 31 -7.89 -15.87 16.31
CA LYS A 31 -6.81 -15.80 17.31
C LYS A 31 -6.96 -14.66 18.31
N PHE A 32 -7.50 -13.53 17.88
CA PHE A 32 -7.59 -12.29 18.66
C PHE A 32 -8.99 -11.65 18.58
N PRO A 33 -10.09 -12.39 18.84
CA PRO A 33 -11.45 -11.93 18.55
C PRO A 33 -11.79 -10.58 19.18
N GLU A 34 -11.45 -10.40 20.45
CA GLU A 34 -11.81 -9.22 21.24
C GLU A 34 -10.78 -8.08 21.15
N LYS A 35 -9.63 -8.34 20.51
CA LYS A 35 -8.62 -7.32 20.37
C LYS A 35 -9.08 -6.25 19.38
N VAL A 36 -8.90 -4.98 19.74
CA VAL A 36 -9.17 -3.86 18.85
C VAL A 36 -8.17 -3.91 17.71
N ALA A 37 -8.66 -4.15 16.49
CA ALA A 37 -7.88 -4.13 15.26
C ALA A 37 -7.74 -2.69 14.73
N ILE A 38 -8.81 -1.90 14.86
CA ILE A 38 -8.89 -0.53 14.30
C ILE A 38 -9.40 0.44 15.37
N TYR A 39 -8.63 1.50 15.59
CA TYR A 39 -9.04 2.71 16.30
C TYR A 39 -9.37 3.79 15.26
N ALA A 40 -10.64 3.96 14.91
CA ALA A 40 -11.08 5.00 13.98
C ALA A 40 -11.61 6.25 14.74
N GLU A 41 -11.92 7.32 14.00
CA GLU A 41 -12.36 8.60 14.62
C GLU A 41 -13.67 8.47 15.39
N HIS A 42 -14.58 7.59 14.94
CA HIS A 42 -15.95 7.51 15.48
C HIS A 42 -16.28 6.14 16.07
N GLU A 43 -15.48 5.13 15.83
CA GLU A 43 -15.69 3.78 16.34
C GLU A 43 -14.41 2.99 16.44
N ASN A 44 -14.41 1.97 17.30
CA ASN A 44 -13.34 0.98 17.36
C ASN A 44 -13.89 -0.36 16.88
N LEU A 45 -13.11 -1.05 16.04
CA LEU A 45 -13.45 -2.39 15.57
C LEU A 45 -12.47 -3.41 16.13
N THR A 46 -13.00 -4.46 16.73
CA THR A 46 -12.20 -5.65 17.05
C THR A 46 -11.94 -6.44 15.77
N TYR A 47 -10.99 -7.39 15.81
CA TYR A 47 -10.76 -8.30 14.69
C TYR A 47 -12.02 -9.08 14.32
N SER A 48 -12.77 -9.57 15.33
CA SER A 48 -14.05 -10.26 15.13
C SER A 48 -15.09 -9.38 14.46
N HIS A 49 -15.25 -8.13 14.91
CA HIS A 49 -16.20 -7.19 14.32
C HIS A 49 -15.83 -6.85 12.86
N LEU A 50 -14.55 -6.62 12.57
CA LEU A 50 -14.11 -6.33 11.21
C LEU A 50 -14.33 -7.53 10.27
N ALA A 51 -14.00 -8.74 10.72
CA ALA A 51 -14.24 -9.97 9.96
C ALA A 51 -15.74 -10.20 9.71
N GLN A 52 -16.59 -9.97 10.73
CA GLN A 52 -18.04 -10.07 10.59
C GLN A 52 -18.59 -9.07 9.57
N ARG A 53 -18.14 -7.81 9.60
CA ARG A 53 -18.52 -6.79 8.61
C ARG A 53 -18.08 -7.18 7.20
N ALA A 54 -16.83 -7.66 7.05
CA ALA A 54 -16.33 -8.14 5.78
C ALA A 54 -17.15 -9.32 5.24
N ALA A 55 -17.47 -10.29 6.09
CA ALA A 55 -18.30 -11.46 5.76
C ALA A 55 -19.72 -11.07 5.33
N SER A 56 -20.35 -10.11 6.03
CA SER A 56 -21.68 -9.61 5.69
C SER A 56 -21.67 -8.83 4.38
N PHE A 57 -20.68 -7.96 4.17
CA PHE A 57 -20.53 -7.22 2.92
C PHE A 57 -20.26 -8.15 1.72
N ALA A 58 -19.44 -9.19 1.91
CA ALA A 58 -19.21 -10.22 0.91
C ALA A 58 -20.49 -10.97 0.54
N GLY A 59 -21.32 -11.29 1.54
CA GLY A 59 -22.65 -11.87 1.31
C GLY A 59 -23.57 -10.95 0.52
N GLY A 60 -23.57 -9.65 0.83
CA GLY A 60 -24.31 -8.64 0.07
C GLY A 60 -23.82 -8.52 -1.39
N LEU A 61 -22.50 -8.53 -1.62
CA LEU A 61 -21.93 -8.57 -2.98
C LEU A 61 -22.36 -9.81 -3.75
N SER A 62 -22.35 -10.99 -3.09
CA SER A 62 -22.80 -12.25 -3.69
C SER A 62 -24.28 -12.19 -4.08
N GLN A 63 -25.14 -11.61 -3.23
CA GLN A 63 -26.57 -11.41 -3.53
C GLN A 63 -26.79 -10.45 -4.71
N LEU A 64 -25.90 -9.49 -4.90
CA LEU A 64 -25.90 -8.62 -6.09
C LEU A 64 -25.31 -9.30 -7.34
N GLY A 65 -24.88 -10.56 -7.24
CA GLY A 65 -24.33 -11.34 -8.34
C GLY A 65 -22.89 -10.95 -8.69
N VAL A 66 -22.13 -10.42 -7.74
CA VAL A 66 -20.67 -10.25 -7.91
C VAL A 66 -20.01 -11.63 -7.82
N ALA A 67 -19.34 -12.02 -8.88
CA ALA A 67 -18.68 -13.33 -8.96
C ALA A 67 -17.22 -13.28 -8.47
N PRO A 68 -16.67 -14.40 -7.99
CA PRO A 68 -15.22 -14.52 -7.75
C PRO A 68 -14.40 -14.14 -8.99
N GLY A 69 -13.35 -13.33 -8.80
CA GLY A 69 -12.53 -12.80 -9.90
C GLY A 69 -13.13 -11.59 -10.62
N GLU A 70 -14.35 -11.15 -10.30
CA GLU A 70 -14.90 -9.88 -10.80
C GLU A 70 -14.18 -8.70 -10.14
N ARG A 71 -13.89 -7.64 -10.91
CA ARG A 71 -13.25 -6.42 -10.38
C ARG A 71 -14.32 -5.53 -9.75
N VAL A 72 -14.04 -5.12 -8.51
CA VAL A 72 -14.84 -4.17 -7.75
C VAL A 72 -13.96 -2.96 -7.46
N ALA A 73 -14.32 -1.81 -8.01
CA ALA A 73 -13.60 -0.57 -7.76
C ALA A 73 -13.99 0.00 -6.38
N THR A 74 -13.01 0.57 -5.67
CA THR A 74 -13.23 1.20 -4.36
C THR A 74 -12.68 2.64 -4.37
N MET A 75 -13.55 3.63 -4.14
CA MET A 75 -13.22 5.06 -4.13
C MET A 75 -13.81 5.72 -2.88
N LEU A 76 -13.10 5.58 -1.77
CA LEU A 76 -13.56 5.95 -0.43
C LEU A 76 -12.46 6.70 0.35
N PRO A 77 -12.80 7.63 1.23
CA PRO A 77 -11.87 8.11 2.25
C PRO A 77 -11.44 6.97 3.18
N ALA A 78 -10.27 7.08 3.79
CA ALA A 78 -9.82 6.14 4.79
C ALA A 78 -10.81 6.12 5.97
N SER A 79 -11.55 5.01 6.11
CA SER A 79 -12.65 4.84 7.05
C SER A 79 -12.91 3.35 7.33
N THR A 80 -13.73 3.07 8.33
CA THR A 80 -14.17 1.69 8.62
C THR A 80 -15.03 1.12 7.49
N ALA A 81 -15.78 1.96 6.78
CA ALA A 81 -16.50 1.57 5.56
C ALA A 81 -15.54 1.13 4.44
N TYR A 82 -14.40 1.83 4.27
CA TYR A 82 -13.37 1.40 3.33
C TYR A 82 -12.82 0.03 3.68
N LEU A 83 -12.46 -0.18 4.95
CA LEU A 83 -11.94 -1.49 5.39
C LEU A 83 -12.98 -2.60 5.22
N THR A 84 -14.24 -2.32 5.53
CA THR A 84 -15.35 -3.25 5.31
C THR A 84 -15.50 -3.60 3.83
N ALA A 85 -15.47 -2.60 2.94
CA ALA A 85 -15.54 -2.81 1.49
C ALA A 85 -14.32 -3.58 0.97
N TRP A 86 -13.12 -3.15 1.31
CA TRP A 86 -11.88 -3.78 0.86
C TRP A 86 -11.82 -5.26 1.28
N PHE A 87 -11.93 -5.54 2.59
CA PHE A 87 -11.89 -6.92 3.05
C PHE A 87 -13.10 -7.73 2.58
N GLY A 88 -14.29 -7.13 2.47
CA GLY A 88 -15.46 -7.80 1.95
C GLY A 88 -15.34 -8.17 0.47
N VAL A 89 -14.71 -7.34 -0.36
CA VAL A 89 -14.43 -7.63 -1.77
C VAL A 89 -13.53 -8.86 -1.89
N VAL A 90 -12.38 -8.88 -1.19
CA VAL A 90 -11.47 -10.05 -1.24
C VAL A 90 -12.06 -11.27 -0.53
N TRP A 91 -12.93 -11.09 0.46
CA TRP A 91 -13.66 -12.17 1.14
C TRP A 91 -14.67 -12.86 0.20
N ALA A 92 -15.31 -12.07 -0.68
CA ALA A 92 -16.17 -12.59 -1.75
C ALA A 92 -15.38 -13.24 -2.90
N GLY A 93 -14.05 -13.30 -2.81
CA GLY A 93 -13.18 -13.80 -3.87
C GLY A 93 -13.06 -12.87 -5.07
N ALA A 94 -13.60 -11.65 -4.99
CA ALA A 94 -13.49 -10.63 -6.02
C ALA A 94 -12.14 -9.90 -5.96
N ILE A 95 -11.82 -9.15 -7.00
CA ILE A 95 -10.57 -8.38 -7.14
C ILE A 95 -10.86 -6.93 -6.76
N ASP A 96 -10.17 -6.40 -5.74
CA ASP A 96 -10.30 -5.00 -5.39
C ASP A 96 -9.44 -4.10 -6.30
N VAL A 97 -10.07 -3.04 -6.81
CA VAL A 97 -9.44 -1.99 -7.64
C VAL A 97 -9.53 -0.66 -6.89
N PRO A 98 -8.55 -0.38 -6.00
CA PRO A 98 -8.55 0.86 -5.25
C PRO A 98 -8.24 2.06 -6.15
N ILE A 99 -9.07 3.10 -6.04
CA ILE A 99 -8.98 4.31 -6.87
C ILE A 99 -8.55 5.50 -6.01
N ASN A 100 -7.59 6.27 -6.53
CA ASN A 100 -7.20 7.54 -5.93
C ASN A 100 -8.40 8.49 -5.84
N ASN A 101 -8.67 9.00 -4.65
CA ASN A 101 -9.81 9.87 -4.36
C ASN A 101 -9.74 11.24 -5.07
N ASP A 102 -8.59 11.63 -5.60
CA ASP A 102 -8.45 12.87 -6.36
C ASP A 102 -8.78 12.70 -7.86
N PHE A 103 -8.92 11.47 -8.35
CA PHE A 103 -9.21 11.22 -9.76
C PHE A 103 -10.64 11.63 -10.14
N LYS A 104 -10.75 12.24 -11.32
CA LYS A 104 -12.00 12.71 -11.95
C LYS A 104 -11.84 12.74 -13.48
N GLY A 105 -12.95 12.86 -14.19
CA GLY A 105 -12.95 12.98 -15.64
C GLY A 105 -12.26 11.78 -16.31
N GLU A 106 -11.37 12.05 -17.25
CA GLU A 106 -10.70 11.01 -18.05
C GLU A 106 -9.81 10.06 -17.23
N PHE A 107 -9.19 10.53 -16.12
CA PHE A 107 -8.40 9.66 -15.25
C PHE A 107 -9.26 8.60 -14.55
N LEU A 108 -10.41 9.01 -14.03
CA LEU A 108 -11.35 8.09 -13.42
C LEU A 108 -11.96 7.16 -14.45
N ARG A 109 -12.36 7.70 -15.61
CA ARG A 109 -12.89 6.91 -16.72
C ARG A 109 -11.90 5.85 -17.18
N HIS A 110 -10.63 6.23 -17.38
CA HIS A 110 -9.57 5.32 -17.82
C HIS A 110 -9.48 4.10 -16.87
N ILE A 111 -9.40 4.31 -15.57
CA ILE A 111 -9.28 3.20 -14.62
C ILE A 111 -10.51 2.30 -14.62
N LEU A 112 -11.71 2.87 -14.61
CA LEU A 112 -12.95 2.10 -14.60
C LEU A 112 -13.14 1.28 -15.89
N VAL A 113 -12.77 1.84 -17.04
CA VAL A 113 -12.86 1.15 -18.33
C VAL A 113 -11.76 0.09 -18.46
N GLU A 114 -10.48 0.43 -18.20
CA GLU A 114 -9.38 -0.51 -18.37
C GLU A 114 -9.45 -1.68 -17.40
N SER A 115 -9.83 -1.43 -16.14
CA SER A 115 -10.05 -2.52 -15.16
C SER A 115 -11.23 -3.40 -15.54
N GLY A 116 -12.19 -2.89 -16.29
CA GLY A 116 -13.45 -3.57 -16.57
C GLY A 116 -14.27 -3.80 -15.30
N ALA A 117 -14.18 -2.88 -14.33
CA ALA A 117 -14.93 -2.97 -13.08
C ALA A 117 -16.43 -2.82 -13.35
N ARG A 118 -17.21 -3.81 -12.91
CA ARG A 118 -18.67 -3.81 -13.05
C ARG A 118 -19.38 -3.25 -11.82
N THR A 119 -18.67 -3.15 -10.73
CA THR A 119 -19.15 -2.61 -9.46
C THR A 119 -18.17 -1.57 -8.96
N ILE A 120 -18.69 -0.45 -8.46
CA ILE A 120 -17.92 0.53 -7.71
C ILE A 120 -18.53 0.74 -6.33
N VAL A 121 -17.71 0.75 -5.31
CA VAL A 121 -18.05 1.24 -3.96
C VAL A 121 -17.48 2.64 -3.85
N ILE A 122 -18.34 3.64 -3.71
CA ILE A 122 -17.95 5.05 -3.79
C ILE A 122 -18.57 5.86 -2.65
N ASP A 123 -17.84 6.84 -2.14
CA ASP A 123 -18.40 7.78 -1.17
C ASP A 123 -19.31 8.81 -1.85
N ALA A 124 -20.38 9.21 -1.18
CA ALA A 124 -21.37 10.15 -1.69
C ALA A 124 -20.74 11.48 -2.18
N GLN A 125 -19.67 11.95 -1.52
CA GLN A 125 -18.95 13.16 -1.92
C GLN A 125 -18.27 13.05 -3.30
N PHE A 126 -18.00 11.83 -3.77
CA PHE A 126 -17.35 11.58 -5.06
C PHE A 126 -18.33 11.13 -6.14
N LEU A 127 -19.59 10.87 -5.79
CA LEU A 127 -20.59 10.27 -6.69
C LEU A 127 -20.77 11.07 -7.98
N SER A 128 -20.80 12.41 -7.88
CA SER A 128 -20.93 13.31 -9.05
C SER A 128 -19.78 13.19 -10.07
N ARG A 129 -18.65 12.60 -9.69
CA ARG A 129 -17.53 12.37 -10.59
C ARG A 129 -17.79 11.29 -11.65
N LEU A 130 -18.85 10.49 -11.46
CA LEU A 130 -19.30 9.51 -12.44
C LEU A 130 -20.22 10.13 -13.50
N ASP A 131 -20.75 11.34 -13.26
CA ASP A 131 -21.68 12.00 -14.15
C ASP A 131 -21.01 12.33 -15.49
N GLY A 132 -21.66 11.97 -16.59
CA GLY A 132 -21.16 12.22 -17.94
C GLY A 132 -20.02 11.30 -18.41
N LEU A 133 -19.55 10.37 -17.57
CA LEU A 133 -18.55 9.39 -17.99
C LEU A 133 -19.21 8.23 -18.76
N GLU A 134 -18.59 7.86 -19.89
CA GLU A 134 -18.97 6.65 -20.62
C GLU A 134 -18.31 5.43 -19.96
N LEU A 135 -19.12 4.66 -19.19
CA LEU A 135 -18.69 3.51 -18.40
C LEU A 135 -19.48 2.25 -18.80
N PRO A 136 -19.22 1.66 -19.98
CA PRO A 136 -20.06 0.64 -20.57
C PRO A 136 -20.16 -0.64 -19.75
N GLU A 137 -19.14 -0.96 -18.95
CA GLU A 137 -19.12 -2.18 -18.11
C GLU A 137 -19.71 -1.96 -16.71
N LEU A 138 -19.79 -0.72 -16.22
CA LEU A 138 -20.27 -0.43 -14.88
C LEU A 138 -21.76 -0.74 -14.74
N ARG A 139 -22.14 -1.61 -13.81
CA ARG A 139 -23.50 -2.10 -13.58
C ARG A 139 -24.06 -1.71 -12.22
N ARG A 140 -23.20 -1.62 -11.21
CA ARG A 140 -23.59 -1.42 -9.82
C ARG A 140 -22.75 -0.29 -9.21
N VAL A 141 -23.47 0.67 -8.61
CA VAL A 141 -22.84 1.76 -7.85
C VAL A 141 -23.33 1.62 -6.41
N ILE A 142 -22.44 1.23 -5.51
CA ILE A 142 -22.69 1.11 -4.07
C ILE A 142 -22.18 2.39 -3.42
N CYS A 143 -23.08 3.14 -2.75
CA CYS A 143 -22.76 4.46 -2.21
C CYS A 143 -22.66 4.42 -0.69
N VAL A 144 -21.54 4.89 -0.15
CA VAL A 144 -21.33 5.17 1.28
C VAL A 144 -21.82 6.58 1.57
N GLY A 145 -22.72 6.73 2.55
CA GLY A 145 -23.37 8.00 2.86
C GLY A 145 -24.70 8.20 2.13
N GLU A 146 -25.33 9.34 2.40
CA GLU A 146 -26.63 9.66 1.83
C GLU A 146 -26.56 10.09 0.36
N SER A 147 -27.48 9.60 -0.44
CA SER A 147 -27.62 9.95 -1.86
C SER A 147 -29.07 10.09 -2.25
N GLN A 148 -29.40 11.15 -3.01
CA GLN A 148 -30.71 11.34 -3.64
C GLN A 148 -30.84 10.58 -4.97
N ASN A 149 -29.78 9.92 -5.43
CA ASN A 149 -29.80 9.18 -6.68
C ASN A 149 -30.37 7.77 -6.48
N ASN A 150 -31.58 7.55 -6.93
CA ASN A 150 -32.30 6.26 -6.80
C ASN A 150 -31.64 5.10 -7.59
N LYS A 151 -30.64 5.35 -8.40
CA LYS A 151 -29.90 4.32 -9.15
C LYS A 151 -28.71 3.75 -8.39
N VAL A 152 -28.36 4.32 -7.24
CA VAL A 152 -27.28 3.78 -6.40
C VAL A 152 -27.85 2.82 -5.36
N ILE A 153 -27.03 1.85 -4.99
CA ILE A 153 -27.33 0.88 -3.92
C ILE A 153 -26.75 1.46 -2.63
N PRO A 154 -27.52 1.66 -1.57
CA PRO A 154 -26.97 2.10 -0.28
C PRO A 154 -25.96 1.08 0.25
N PHE A 155 -24.80 1.57 0.73
CA PHE A 155 -23.76 0.74 1.31
C PHE A 155 -24.29 -0.17 2.42
N GLU A 156 -25.14 0.37 3.31
CA GLU A 156 -25.70 -0.36 4.44
C GLU A 156 -26.55 -1.56 4.00
N GLN A 157 -27.24 -1.47 2.86
CA GLN A 157 -28.00 -2.59 2.30
C GLN A 157 -27.07 -3.76 1.95
N VAL A 158 -25.86 -3.48 1.46
CA VAL A 158 -24.86 -4.50 1.11
C VAL A 158 -24.14 -4.99 2.36
N ALA A 159 -23.82 -4.07 3.28
CA ALA A 159 -23.10 -4.35 4.52
C ALA A 159 -23.89 -5.20 5.52
N THR A 160 -25.22 -5.25 5.37
CA THR A 160 -26.13 -6.10 6.17
C THR A 160 -26.53 -7.40 5.47
N GLY A 161 -25.83 -7.79 4.41
CA GLY A 161 -26.02 -9.07 3.73
C GLY A 161 -25.80 -10.28 4.65
N ASN A 162 -26.33 -11.43 4.25
CA ASN A 162 -26.09 -12.67 4.99
C ASN A 162 -24.59 -13.01 4.98
N ALA A 163 -23.97 -13.03 6.14
CA ALA A 163 -22.54 -13.31 6.26
C ALA A 163 -22.18 -14.67 5.63
N ILE A 164 -21.12 -14.69 4.85
CA ILE A 164 -20.57 -15.89 4.23
C ILE A 164 -19.14 -16.14 4.72
N GLY A 165 -18.67 -17.38 4.69
CA GLY A 165 -17.24 -17.66 4.85
C GLY A 165 -16.42 -17.05 3.72
N PRO A 166 -15.08 -16.88 3.91
CA PRO A 166 -14.23 -16.43 2.82
C PRO A 166 -14.31 -17.41 1.66
N VAL A 167 -14.52 -16.86 0.45
CA VAL A 167 -14.57 -17.69 -0.76
C VAL A 167 -13.18 -18.29 -0.99
N ASP A 168 -13.15 -19.59 -1.29
CA ASP A 168 -11.90 -20.32 -1.52
C ASP A 168 -11.16 -19.74 -2.73
N ARG A 169 -9.90 -19.35 -2.49
CA ARG A 169 -9.01 -18.76 -3.47
C ARG A 169 -7.62 -19.34 -3.32
N GLU A 170 -6.88 -19.33 -4.42
CA GLU A 170 -5.49 -19.77 -4.42
C GLU A 170 -4.52 -18.59 -4.21
N GLU A 171 -3.31 -18.87 -3.80
CA GLU A 171 -2.23 -17.88 -3.61
C GLU A 171 -1.92 -17.08 -4.89
N ARG A 172 -2.10 -17.71 -6.05
CA ARG A 172 -1.89 -17.11 -7.38
C ARG A 172 -3.07 -16.29 -7.88
N ASP A 173 -4.24 -16.40 -7.25
CA ASP A 173 -5.40 -15.62 -7.64
C ASP A 173 -5.19 -14.15 -7.30
N ILE A 174 -5.66 -13.28 -8.18
CA ILE A 174 -5.48 -11.84 -8.06
C ILE A 174 -6.31 -11.32 -6.90
N ALA A 175 -5.67 -10.65 -5.95
CA ALA A 175 -6.33 -9.92 -4.86
C ALA A 175 -6.59 -8.46 -5.25
N TYR A 176 -5.62 -7.83 -5.90
CA TYR A 176 -5.67 -6.39 -6.21
C TYR A 176 -5.21 -6.10 -7.63
N VAL A 177 -5.81 -5.07 -8.24
CA VAL A 177 -5.26 -4.33 -9.38
C VAL A 177 -5.07 -2.89 -8.93
N MET A 178 -3.84 -2.52 -8.60
CA MET A 178 -3.50 -1.20 -8.05
C MET A 178 -2.92 -0.31 -9.14
N TYR A 179 -3.59 0.80 -9.42
CA TYR A 179 -3.14 1.72 -10.47
C TYR A 179 -2.02 2.61 -9.97
N THR A 180 -0.91 2.60 -10.69
CA THR A 180 0.27 3.42 -10.43
C THR A 180 0.37 4.52 -11.46
N SER A 181 0.77 5.73 -11.03
CA SER A 181 1.08 6.81 -11.97
C SER A 181 2.35 6.46 -12.74
N GLY A 182 2.19 6.00 -13.96
CA GLY A 182 3.32 5.75 -14.86
C GLY A 182 4.09 7.05 -15.14
N THR A 183 5.43 6.96 -15.25
CA THR A 183 6.27 8.12 -15.60
C THR A 183 6.11 8.55 -17.05
N THR A 184 5.51 7.75 -17.91
CA THR A 184 5.51 7.91 -19.37
C THR A 184 4.19 7.57 -20.04
N GLY A 185 3.06 7.74 -19.38
CA GLY A 185 1.76 7.42 -19.98
C GLY A 185 0.64 7.32 -18.95
N PRO A 186 -0.56 6.90 -19.38
CA PRO A 186 -1.68 6.68 -18.47
C PRO A 186 -1.31 5.71 -17.33
N SER A 187 -1.95 5.87 -16.19
CA SER A 187 -1.79 4.98 -15.04
C SER A 187 -1.98 3.51 -15.46
N LYS A 188 -1.13 2.64 -14.93
CA LYS A 188 -1.13 1.20 -15.23
C LYS A 188 -1.57 0.42 -13.99
N GLY A 189 -2.46 -0.55 -14.16
CA GLY A 189 -2.92 -1.42 -13.08
C GLY A 189 -1.92 -2.53 -12.77
N ALA A 190 -1.14 -2.40 -11.70
CA ALA A 190 -0.25 -3.47 -11.23
C ALA A 190 -1.07 -4.62 -10.65
N ILE A 191 -0.86 -5.84 -11.16
CA ILE A 191 -1.54 -7.05 -10.72
C ILE A 191 -0.83 -7.61 -9.48
N LEU A 192 -1.54 -7.67 -8.37
CA LEU A 192 -1.05 -8.26 -7.12
C LEU A 192 -1.85 -9.51 -6.78
N PRO A 193 -1.30 -10.72 -7.07
CA PRO A 193 -1.83 -11.97 -6.54
C PRO A 193 -1.86 -11.97 -5.00
N ASN A 194 -2.67 -12.81 -4.41
CA ASN A 194 -2.78 -12.95 -2.96
C ASN A 194 -1.40 -13.09 -2.30
N ARG A 195 -0.57 -13.99 -2.81
CA ARG A 195 0.77 -14.22 -2.26
C ARG A 195 1.67 -12.99 -2.38
N THR A 196 1.65 -12.28 -3.51
CA THR A 196 2.42 -11.04 -3.68
C THR A 196 1.97 -9.97 -2.69
N ALA A 197 0.64 -9.77 -2.56
CA ALA A 197 0.08 -8.81 -1.61
C ALA A 197 0.50 -9.10 -0.17
N LEU A 198 0.52 -10.39 0.21
CA LEU A 198 0.94 -10.81 1.55
C LEU A 198 2.47 -10.80 1.72
N TRP A 199 3.28 -11.11 0.69
CA TRP A 199 4.72 -10.92 0.73
C TRP A 199 5.10 -9.46 1.00
N ASN A 200 4.43 -8.54 0.32
CA ASN A 200 4.64 -7.11 0.52
C ASN A 200 4.34 -6.68 1.96
N ALA A 201 3.34 -7.29 2.61
CA ALA A 201 3.02 -7.01 4.00
C ALA A 201 3.97 -7.73 4.97
N PHE A 202 4.30 -9.00 4.69
CA PHE A 202 5.16 -9.81 5.55
C PHE A 202 6.58 -9.24 5.69
N ALA A 203 7.14 -8.73 4.60
CA ALA A 203 8.46 -8.11 4.63
C ALA A 203 8.56 -6.94 5.63
N TRP A 204 7.47 -6.21 5.84
CA TRP A 204 7.44 -5.11 6.81
C TRP A 204 7.50 -5.55 8.26
N ILE A 205 7.13 -6.80 8.56
CA ILE A 205 7.25 -7.35 9.93
C ILE A 205 8.71 -7.37 10.36
N ASP A 206 9.58 -7.88 9.49
CA ASP A 206 11.02 -7.92 9.78
C ASP A 206 11.65 -6.52 9.74
N ILE A 207 11.29 -5.71 8.75
CA ILE A 207 11.80 -4.33 8.60
C ILE A 207 11.50 -3.50 9.85
N LEU A 208 10.27 -3.58 10.36
CA LEU A 208 9.82 -2.76 11.49
C LEU A 208 9.88 -3.50 12.83
N ALA A 209 10.31 -4.77 12.84
CA ALA A 209 10.28 -5.67 14.00
C ALA A 209 8.91 -5.66 14.70
N LEU A 210 7.83 -5.86 13.90
CA LEU A 210 6.46 -5.77 14.38
C LEU A 210 6.08 -6.94 15.27
N THR A 211 5.33 -6.63 16.32
CA THR A 211 4.72 -7.59 17.25
C THR A 211 3.23 -7.32 17.42
N ALA A 212 2.53 -8.24 18.08
CA ALA A 212 1.13 -8.04 18.42
C ALA A 212 0.89 -6.84 19.37
N ASN A 213 1.91 -6.31 20.03
CA ASN A 213 1.76 -5.16 20.94
C ASN A 213 1.90 -3.81 20.23
N ASP A 214 2.26 -3.82 18.96
CA ASP A 214 2.41 -2.59 18.19
C ASP A 214 1.07 -1.95 17.82
N VAL A 215 1.09 -0.64 17.68
CA VAL A 215 -0.04 0.17 17.21
C VAL A 215 0.46 1.06 16.08
N ALA A 216 -0.03 0.81 14.88
CA ALA A 216 0.29 1.63 13.71
C ALA A 216 -0.54 2.91 13.68
N TYR A 217 0.05 4.04 13.30
CA TYR A 217 -0.71 5.24 12.96
C TYR A 217 -0.80 5.41 11.46
N SER A 218 -2.01 5.27 10.90
CA SER A 218 -2.32 5.34 9.47
C SER A 218 -3.02 6.65 9.13
N MET A 219 -2.36 7.49 8.36
CA MET A 219 -2.87 8.79 7.90
C MET A 219 -2.83 8.93 6.38
N PHE A 220 -2.34 7.91 5.68
CA PHE A 220 -2.30 7.86 4.23
C PHE A 220 -3.52 7.17 3.65
N PRO A 221 -3.92 7.54 2.42
CA PRO A 221 -5.06 6.92 1.77
C PRO A 221 -4.90 5.41 1.58
N LEU A 222 -5.98 4.65 1.84
CA LEU A 222 -5.99 3.19 1.74
C LEU A 222 -5.95 2.66 0.30
N PHE A 223 -6.07 3.53 -0.70
CA PHE A 223 -5.81 3.15 -2.10
C PHE A 223 -4.31 3.00 -2.40
N HIS A 224 -3.44 3.49 -1.52
CA HIS A 224 -1.99 3.44 -1.70
C HIS A 224 -1.38 2.19 -1.04
N VAL A 225 -0.39 1.57 -1.70
CA VAL A 225 0.28 0.36 -1.21
C VAL A 225 0.90 0.55 0.17
N THR A 226 1.42 1.73 0.48
CA THR A 226 2.03 2.03 1.79
C THR A 226 1.01 1.85 2.92
N ALA A 227 -0.16 2.50 2.85
CA ALA A 227 -1.19 2.35 3.88
C ALA A 227 -1.75 0.93 3.90
N ARG A 228 -1.98 0.34 2.73
CA ARG A 228 -2.59 -0.99 2.58
C ARG A 228 -1.66 -2.11 3.06
N SER A 229 -0.46 -2.20 2.51
CA SER A 229 0.47 -3.31 2.78
C SER A 229 1.37 -3.04 3.97
N ALA A 230 2.05 -1.86 4.01
CA ALA A 230 3.05 -1.60 5.02
C ALA A 230 2.46 -1.22 6.38
N VAL A 231 1.22 -0.69 6.42
CA VAL A 231 0.58 -0.29 7.67
C VAL A 231 -0.51 -1.28 8.05
N VAL A 232 -1.60 -1.42 7.28
CA VAL A 232 -2.78 -2.21 7.70
C VAL A 232 -2.49 -3.71 7.65
N THR A 233 -2.09 -4.24 6.48
CA THR A 233 -1.94 -5.70 6.32
C THR A 233 -0.79 -6.24 7.15
N SER A 234 0.34 -5.52 7.26
CA SER A 234 1.47 -5.93 8.10
C SER A 234 1.10 -5.95 9.60
N SER A 235 0.36 -4.92 10.06
CA SER A 235 -0.16 -4.88 11.43
C SER A 235 -1.07 -6.06 11.71
N PHE A 236 -2.01 -6.35 10.80
CA PHE A 236 -2.90 -7.50 10.96
C PHE A 236 -2.12 -8.81 10.97
N TRP A 237 -1.12 -8.94 10.10
CA TRP A 237 -0.26 -10.13 10.12
C TRP A 237 0.42 -10.34 11.47
N ALA A 238 0.95 -9.27 12.06
CA ALA A 238 1.55 -9.31 13.39
C ALA A 238 0.53 -9.46 14.53
N GLY A 239 -0.77 -9.32 14.27
CA GLY A 239 -1.82 -9.25 15.29
C GLY A 239 -1.82 -7.91 16.05
N ALA A 240 -1.26 -6.87 15.46
CA ALA A 240 -1.17 -5.50 15.98
C ALA A 240 -2.46 -4.71 15.72
N SER A 241 -2.53 -3.49 16.22
CA SER A 241 -3.66 -2.58 16.02
C SER A 241 -3.30 -1.46 15.05
N VAL A 242 -4.31 -0.81 14.46
CA VAL A 242 -4.13 0.33 13.56
C VAL A 242 -5.03 1.49 14.01
N VAL A 243 -4.44 2.66 14.19
CA VAL A 243 -5.15 3.93 14.32
C VAL A 243 -5.41 4.45 12.92
N LEU A 244 -6.66 4.54 12.51
CA LEU A 244 -7.05 4.97 11.18
C LEU A 244 -7.56 6.41 11.21
N ARG A 245 -6.92 7.27 10.44
CA ARG A 245 -7.34 8.67 10.24
C ARG A 245 -7.62 8.93 8.78
N SER A 246 -8.58 9.81 8.53
CA SER A 246 -9.01 10.20 7.19
C SER A 246 -7.94 11.00 6.43
N GLY A 247 -6.96 11.57 7.13
CA GLY A 247 -5.85 12.32 6.56
C GLY A 247 -4.86 12.83 7.59
N PHE A 248 -3.78 13.45 7.10
CA PHE A 248 -2.76 14.07 7.91
C PHE A 248 -3.20 15.43 8.46
N SER A 249 -3.00 15.64 9.76
CA SER A 249 -3.23 16.92 10.44
C SER A 249 -2.04 17.23 11.35
N VAL A 250 -1.29 18.28 11.04
CA VAL A 250 -0.11 18.70 11.81
C VAL A 250 -0.48 18.95 13.27
N SER A 251 -1.55 19.68 13.52
CA SER A 251 -1.95 20.11 14.87
C SER A 251 -2.46 18.96 15.76
N ARG A 252 -3.06 17.90 15.17
CA ARG A 252 -3.58 16.74 15.92
C ARG A 252 -2.61 15.57 15.98
N PHE A 253 -1.55 15.57 15.18
CA PHE A 253 -0.71 14.40 14.97
C PHE A 253 -0.16 13.82 16.28
N TRP A 254 0.58 14.62 17.04
CA TRP A 254 1.20 14.16 18.29
C TRP A 254 0.21 13.92 19.43
N GLU A 255 -0.93 14.63 19.42
CA GLU A 255 -2.03 14.35 20.35
C GLU A 255 -2.63 12.96 20.07
N ASP A 256 -2.95 12.66 18.82
CA ASP A 256 -3.46 11.36 18.40
C ASP A 256 -2.47 10.22 18.70
N ILE A 257 -1.17 10.43 18.41
CA ILE A 257 -0.10 9.46 18.70
C ILE A 257 -0.08 9.11 20.19
N ARG A 258 -0.10 10.13 21.06
CA ARG A 258 -0.09 9.93 22.52
C ARG A 258 -1.37 9.27 23.03
N ALA A 259 -2.53 9.74 22.56
CA ALA A 259 -3.82 9.22 22.99
C ALA A 259 -4.02 7.73 22.65
N THR A 260 -3.39 7.27 21.57
CA THR A 260 -3.53 5.90 21.07
C THR A 260 -2.33 5.02 21.39
N ASN A 261 -1.27 5.57 22.00
CA ASN A 261 0.02 4.89 22.21
C ASN A 261 0.57 4.27 20.90
N ALA A 262 0.46 4.97 19.78
CA ALA A 262 0.97 4.52 18.51
C ALA A 262 2.50 4.33 18.59
N THR A 263 2.98 3.21 18.04
CA THR A 263 4.39 2.78 18.15
C THR A 263 5.18 2.99 16.86
N PHE A 264 4.49 3.15 15.74
CA PHE A 264 5.11 3.46 14.45
C PHE A 264 4.13 4.14 13.50
N PHE A 265 4.69 4.81 12.50
CA PHE A 265 3.92 5.41 11.39
C PHE A 265 4.72 5.45 10.09
N ALA A 266 3.99 5.57 8.97
CA ALA A 266 4.61 5.86 7.68
C ALA A 266 4.73 7.38 7.49
N TYR A 267 5.78 7.85 6.79
CA TYR A 267 5.94 9.26 6.46
C TYR A 267 6.32 9.50 4.99
N MET A 268 6.08 10.71 4.54
CA MET A 268 6.74 11.35 3.40
C MET A 268 7.58 12.50 3.91
N GLY A 269 8.63 12.90 3.20
CA GLY A 269 9.50 13.99 3.65
C GLY A 269 8.78 15.28 4.01
N SER A 270 7.66 15.59 3.34
CA SER A 270 6.79 16.72 3.67
C SER A 270 6.18 16.62 5.07
N VAL A 271 5.81 15.41 5.54
CA VAL A 271 5.28 15.18 6.89
C VAL A 271 6.35 15.49 7.94
N VAL A 272 7.55 14.95 7.75
CA VAL A 272 8.69 15.20 8.65
C VAL A 272 9.00 16.69 8.70
N HIS A 273 9.03 17.36 7.54
CA HIS A 273 9.27 18.80 7.45
C HIS A 273 8.22 19.62 8.23
N LEU A 274 6.94 19.35 8.01
CA LEU A 274 5.84 20.07 8.65
C LEU A 274 5.83 19.84 10.17
N LEU A 275 6.00 18.61 10.63
CA LEU A 275 6.05 18.31 12.06
C LEU A 275 7.28 18.94 12.75
N ASN A 276 8.42 18.99 12.06
CA ASN A 276 9.64 19.62 12.60
C ASN A 276 9.53 21.14 12.68
N ALA A 277 8.75 21.76 11.79
CA ALA A 277 8.52 23.21 11.76
C ALA A 277 7.61 23.71 12.90
N GLU A 278 6.84 22.82 13.55
CA GLU A 278 6.03 23.20 14.71
C GLU A 278 6.90 23.69 15.88
N PRO A 279 6.40 24.62 16.70
CA PRO A 279 7.11 25.05 17.91
C PRO A 279 7.48 23.87 18.81
N LYS A 280 8.69 23.90 19.41
CA LYS A 280 9.10 22.85 20.36
C LYS A 280 8.19 22.85 21.59
N HIS A 281 7.82 21.64 22.02
CA HIS A 281 6.94 21.45 23.17
C HIS A 281 7.56 20.44 24.16
N GLU A 282 7.32 20.60 25.45
CA GLU A 282 7.85 19.70 26.50
C GLU A 282 7.36 18.24 26.37
N LEU A 283 6.25 18.02 25.66
CA LEU A 283 5.69 16.70 25.40
C LEU A 283 6.21 16.06 24.10
N ASP A 284 7.10 16.69 23.35
CA ASP A 284 7.57 16.18 22.05
C ASP A 284 8.13 14.76 22.14
N SER A 285 8.95 14.50 23.16
CA SER A 285 9.54 13.15 23.39
C SER A 285 8.64 12.22 24.21
N GLN A 286 7.48 12.69 24.68
CA GLN A 286 6.54 11.87 25.47
C GLN A 286 5.57 11.15 24.56
N ASN A 287 6.04 10.15 23.85
CA ASN A 287 5.27 9.32 22.94
C ASN A 287 5.83 7.89 22.94
N ALA A 288 5.08 6.93 22.37
CA ALA A 288 5.47 5.52 22.28
C ALA A 288 6.10 5.14 20.94
N VAL A 289 6.25 6.10 20.02
CA VAL A 289 6.79 5.83 18.67
C VAL A 289 8.27 5.45 18.78
N ARG A 290 8.59 4.26 18.33
CA ARG A 290 9.99 3.79 18.26
C ARG A 290 10.61 4.02 16.89
N VAL A 291 9.80 3.99 15.84
CA VAL A 291 10.27 4.07 14.46
C VAL A 291 9.21 4.70 13.55
N ALA A 292 9.66 5.50 12.60
CA ALA A 292 8.85 5.91 11.46
C ALA A 292 9.58 5.52 10.17
N PHE A 293 8.84 5.11 9.15
CA PHE A 293 9.41 4.68 7.88
C PHE A 293 8.82 5.45 6.71
N GLY A 294 9.63 5.68 5.70
CA GLY A 294 9.18 6.45 4.55
C GLY A 294 10.29 6.78 3.58
N ALA A 295 10.13 7.89 2.87
CA ALA A 295 11.12 8.35 1.91
C ALA A 295 11.19 9.88 1.86
N ALA A 296 12.35 10.35 1.37
CA ALA A 296 12.61 11.76 1.08
C ALA A 296 12.52 12.68 2.33
N ALA A 297 12.88 12.19 3.52
CA ALA A 297 13.09 13.06 4.67
C ALA A 297 14.24 14.04 4.34
N PRO A 298 14.06 15.36 4.60
CA PRO A 298 15.13 16.33 4.32
C PRO A 298 16.36 16.03 5.19
N PRO A 299 17.53 15.73 4.62
CA PRO A 299 18.71 15.28 5.39
C PRO A 299 19.12 16.23 6.52
N ALA A 300 18.92 17.53 6.32
CA ALA A 300 19.30 18.57 7.27
C ALA A 300 18.51 18.54 8.59
N ILE A 301 17.31 17.93 8.60
CA ILE A 301 16.44 17.91 9.79
C ILE A 301 16.27 16.54 10.43
N ILE A 302 16.79 15.47 9.81
CA ILE A 302 16.62 14.10 10.31
C ILE A 302 17.10 13.99 11.77
N ALA A 303 18.34 14.42 12.04
CA ALA A 303 18.93 14.28 13.37
C ALA A 303 18.18 15.10 14.44
N ASP A 304 17.76 16.32 14.11
CA ASP A 304 16.97 17.17 15.03
C ASP A 304 15.59 16.55 15.29
N PHE A 305 14.96 16.03 14.25
CA PHE A 305 13.66 15.36 14.36
C PHE A 305 13.72 14.12 15.25
N GLU A 306 14.70 13.25 15.03
CA GLU A 306 14.90 12.04 15.82
C GLU A 306 15.20 12.35 17.29
N GLN A 307 16.07 13.32 17.54
CA GLN A 307 16.40 13.75 18.90
C GLN A 307 15.18 14.38 19.60
N ARG A 308 14.44 15.24 18.87
CA ARG A 308 13.26 15.95 19.40
C ARG A 308 12.15 15.01 19.81
N PHE A 309 11.84 14.04 18.97
CA PHE A 309 10.70 13.16 19.18
C PHE A 309 11.04 11.78 19.75
N GLY A 310 12.34 11.46 19.91
CA GLY A 310 12.80 10.23 20.54
C GLY A 310 12.54 8.96 19.71
N LEU A 311 12.55 9.06 18.38
CA LEU A 311 12.26 7.98 17.45
C LEU A 311 13.36 7.86 16.38
N GLU A 312 13.34 6.78 15.60
CA GLU A 312 14.26 6.57 14.48
C GLU A 312 13.51 6.66 13.13
N LEU A 313 14.07 7.39 12.15
CA LEU A 313 13.57 7.47 10.79
C LEU A 313 14.25 6.43 9.90
N LEU A 314 13.45 5.56 9.28
CA LEU A 314 13.91 4.57 8.30
C LEU A 314 13.58 5.05 6.89
N GLU A 315 14.58 5.38 6.09
CA GLU A 315 14.40 5.64 4.67
C GLU A 315 14.38 4.33 3.91
N VAL A 316 13.30 4.08 3.17
CA VAL A 316 13.03 2.83 2.48
C VAL A 316 12.82 3.06 0.99
N TYR A 317 13.17 2.06 0.18
CA TYR A 317 12.89 2.06 -1.25
C TYR A 317 11.94 0.92 -1.60
N GLY A 318 10.95 1.23 -2.43
CA GLY A 318 9.98 0.28 -2.93
C GLY A 318 8.94 0.93 -3.84
N SER A 319 8.11 0.11 -4.44
CA SER A 319 7.00 0.54 -5.29
C SER A 319 5.82 -0.43 -5.14
N THR A 320 4.72 -0.14 -5.81
CA THR A 320 3.57 -1.07 -5.85
C THR A 320 3.96 -2.41 -6.47
N GLU A 321 4.81 -2.40 -7.48
CA GLU A 321 5.29 -3.57 -8.22
C GLU A 321 6.27 -4.43 -7.41
N LEU A 322 7.10 -3.80 -6.57
CA LEU A 322 8.18 -4.44 -5.82
C LEU A 322 7.80 -4.83 -4.39
N GLY A 323 6.85 -4.09 -3.79
CA GLY A 323 6.79 -4.03 -2.33
C GLY A 323 8.01 -3.29 -1.76
N PRO A 324 8.40 -3.53 -0.50
CA PRO A 324 9.62 -3.00 0.06
C PRO A 324 10.84 -3.70 -0.55
N ALA A 325 11.65 -2.97 -1.31
CA ALA A 325 12.82 -3.54 -2.01
C ALA A 325 14.11 -3.38 -1.22
N SER A 326 14.24 -2.29 -0.48
CA SER A 326 15.40 -2.01 0.37
C SER A 326 14.96 -1.24 1.61
N ALA A 327 15.48 -1.61 2.75
CA ALA A 327 15.19 -0.96 4.02
C ALA A 327 16.36 -1.13 5.02
N PRO A 328 16.59 -0.16 5.92
CA PRO A 328 17.45 -0.36 7.08
C PRO A 328 16.68 -1.17 8.15
N ALA A 329 17.41 -1.94 8.95
CA ALA A 329 16.87 -2.47 10.18
C ALA A 329 16.93 -1.40 11.29
N PRO A 330 15.97 -1.36 12.23
CA PRO A 330 16.03 -0.46 13.38
C PRO A 330 17.38 -0.58 14.13
N GLY A 331 17.97 0.55 14.50
CA GLY A 331 19.29 0.61 15.12
C GLY A 331 20.48 0.35 14.19
N LYS A 332 20.25 0.16 12.89
CA LYS A 332 21.30 -0.11 11.88
C LYS A 332 21.18 0.81 10.65
N VAL A 333 20.71 2.02 10.86
CA VAL A 333 20.52 2.99 9.78
C VAL A 333 21.88 3.56 9.32
N LYS A 334 22.17 3.44 8.02
CA LYS A 334 23.26 4.15 7.35
C LYS A 334 22.66 5.35 6.62
N ARG A 335 22.90 6.55 7.13
CA ARG A 335 22.32 7.78 6.56
C ARG A 335 22.74 8.00 5.11
N GLY A 336 21.81 8.54 4.31
CA GLY A 336 21.99 8.74 2.88
C GLY A 336 21.79 7.46 2.05
N THR A 337 21.34 6.36 2.67
CA THR A 337 21.00 5.11 1.98
C THR A 337 19.57 4.68 2.30
N MET A 338 19.01 3.84 1.44
CA MET A 338 17.71 3.18 1.63
C MET A 338 17.84 1.82 2.36
N GLY A 339 18.99 1.57 3.02
CA GLY A 339 19.24 0.33 3.71
C GLY A 339 19.73 -0.80 2.80
N ARG A 340 19.57 -2.04 3.27
CA ARG A 340 19.98 -3.25 2.54
C ARG A 340 18.82 -3.83 1.76
N ILE A 341 19.16 -4.59 0.72
CA ILE A 341 18.17 -5.28 -0.12
C ILE A 341 17.38 -6.27 0.73
N CYS A 342 16.05 -6.23 0.59
CA CYS A 342 15.14 -7.15 1.25
C CYS A 342 15.35 -8.59 0.74
N PRO A 343 15.31 -9.61 1.62
CA PRO A 343 15.69 -10.98 1.27
C PRO A 343 14.85 -11.65 0.16
N HIS A 344 13.62 -11.21 -0.04
CA HIS A 344 12.71 -11.74 -1.06
C HIS A 344 13.00 -11.23 -2.47
N LEU A 345 13.96 -10.29 -2.61
CA LEU A 345 14.38 -9.72 -3.88
C LEU A 345 15.88 -9.89 -4.12
N ASP A 346 16.24 -9.98 -5.36
CA ASP A 346 17.57 -9.76 -5.89
C ASP A 346 17.58 -8.43 -6.64
N ILE A 347 18.50 -7.54 -6.32
CA ILE A 347 18.64 -6.23 -6.95
C ILE A 347 20.00 -6.16 -7.63
N GLN A 348 19.98 -5.72 -8.88
CA GLN A 348 21.18 -5.41 -9.65
C GLN A 348 21.09 -3.99 -10.18
N ILE A 349 22.18 -3.26 -10.12
CA ILE A 349 22.31 -2.00 -10.83
C ILE A 349 22.80 -2.31 -12.23
N GLN A 350 22.05 -1.89 -13.24
CA GLN A 350 22.36 -2.16 -14.64
C GLN A 350 22.60 -0.88 -15.43
N ASP A 351 23.49 -0.98 -16.39
CA ASP A 351 23.63 0.06 -17.40
C ASP A 351 22.37 0.10 -18.28
N PRO A 352 21.68 1.24 -18.36
CA PRO A 352 20.39 1.30 -19.06
C PRO A 352 20.47 1.10 -20.58
N GLU A 353 21.68 1.25 -21.18
CA GLU A 353 21.88 1.09 -22.63
C GLU A 353 22.22 -0.36 -22.99
N THR A 354 23.05 -0.99 -22.19
CA THR A 354 23.59 -2.33 -22.51
C THR A 354 22.93 -3.46 -21.71
N GLY A 355 22.21 -3.16 -20.62
CA GLY A 355 21.68 -4.16 -19.70
C GLY A 355 22.76 -4.86 -18.83
N ALA A 356 24.01 -4.47 -18.97
CA ALA A 356 25.12 -5.07 -18.21
C ALA A 356 25.06 -4.66 -16.72
N GLY A 357 25.29 -5.63 -15.83
CA GLY A 357 25.43 -5.34 -14.40
C GLY A 357 26.63 -4.49 -14.09
N LEU A 358 26.43 -3.42 -13.30
CA LEU A 358 27.48 -2.49 -12.88
C LEU A 358 28.10 -2.90 -11.56
N ALA A 359 29.36 -2.53 -11.36
CA ALA A 359 30.05 -2.70 -10.08
C ALA A 359 29.49 -1.73 -9.02
N ASN A 360 29.66 -2.08 -7.74
CA ASN A 360 29.29 -1.21 -6.62
C ASN A 360 29.94 0.17 -6.75
N GLY A 361 29.22 1.21 -6.38
CA GLY A 361 29.64 2.61 -6.51
C GLY A 361 29.28 3.26 -7.86
N LEU A 362 28.90 2.48 -8.88
CA LEU A 362 28.51 3.02 -10.19
C LEU A 362 26.98 3.17 -10.28
N PRO A 363 26.47 4.37 -10.66
CA PRO A 363 25.04 4.60 -10.78
C PRO A 363 24.47 4.05 -12.10
N GLY A 364 23.35 3.34 -12.03
CA GLY A 364 22.61 2.78 -13.17
C GLY A 364 21.15 2.58 -12.84
N GLU A 365 20.43 1.84 -13.67
CA GLU A 365 19.05 1.46 -13.40
C GLU A 365 18.96 0.41 -12.30
N ILE A 366 18.03 0.63 -11.35
CA ILE A 366 17.71 -0.38 -10.33
C ILE A 366 16.86 -1.44 -10.99
N CYS A 367 17.36 -2.66 -11.11
CA CYS A 367 16.65 -3.80 -11.66
C CYS A 367 16.42 -4.85 -10.57
N ALA A 368 15.23 -5.45 -10.57
CA ALA A 368 14.81 -6.38 -9.53
C ALA A 368 14.32 -7.71 -10.11
N ARG A 369 14.56 -8.80 -9.37
CA ARG A 369 13.89 -10.07 -9.61
C ARG A 369 13.56 -10.76 -8.27
N PRO A 370 12.50 -11.59 -8.23
CA PRO A 370 12.13 -12.25 -6.99
C PRO A 370 13.07 -13.43 -6.69
N THR A 371 13.39 -13.61 -5.41
CA THR A 371 14.08 -14.81 -4.89
C THR A 371 13.10 -15.84 -4.34
N VAL A 372 11.83 -15.49 -4.27
CA VAL A 372 10.73 -16.32 -3.78
C VAL A 372 9.60 -16.35 -4.80
N PRO A 373 8.79 -17.42 -4.85
CA PRO A 373 7.65 -17.46 -5.74
C PRO A 373 6.69 -16.30 -5.49
N MET A 374 6.27 -15.61 -6.57
CA MET A 374 5.36 -14.44 -6.51
C MET A 374 5.86 -13.31 -5.60
N GLY A 375 7.16 -13.12 -5.50
CA GLY A 375 7.77 -12.02 -4.72
C GLY A 375 7.69 -10.65 -5.41
N LEU A 376 7.16 -10.58 -6.64
CA LEU A 376 6.89 -9.37 -7.41
C LEU A 376 5.45 -9.39 -7.93
N PHE A 377 4.97 -8.24 -8.40
CA PHE A 377 3.70 -8.15 -9.13
C PHE A 377 3.69 -9.10 -10.36
N ALA A 378 2.48 -9.45 -10.83
CA ALA A 378 2.33 -10.41 -11.93
C ALA A 378 2.29 -9.75 -13.33
N GLY A 379 2.57 -8.44 -13.42
CA GLY A 379 2.49 -7.65 -14.63
C GLY A 379 1.41 -6.58 -14.56
N TYR A 380 1.17 -5.89 -15.67
CA TYR A 380 0.18 -4.82 -15.77
C TYR A 380 -1.12 -5.32 -16.40
N TRP A 381 -2.24 -5.00 -15.76
CA TRP A 381 -3.59 -5.40 -16.17
C TRP A 381 -3.91 -4.90 -17.58
N SER A 382 -4.33 -5.81 -18.45
CA SER A 382 -4.67 -5.53 -19.86
C SER A 382 -3.56 -4.83 -20.67
N ARG A 383 -2.31 -4.85 -20.16
CA ARG A 383 -1.17 -4.19 -20.81
C ARG A 383 0.02 -5.15 -20.99
N PRO A 384 -0.12 -6.18 -21.84
CA PRO A 384 0.96 -7.16 -22.05
C PRO A 384 2.25 -6.52 -22.57
N ASP A 385 2.15 -5.56 -23.49
CA ASP A 385 3.32 -4.86 -24.02
C ASP A 385 4.09 -4.12 -22.92
N ALA A 386 3.37 -3.37 -22.07
CA ALA A 386 4.00 -2.68 -20.93
C ALA A 386 4.62 -3.66 -19.93
N THR A 387 4.04 -4.85 -19.78
CA THR A 387 4.60 -5.90 -18.94
C THR A 387 5.89 -6.44 -19.54
N ILE A 388 5.92 -6.75 -20.83
CA ILE A 388 7.12 -7.22 -21.54
C ILE A 388 8.22 -6.16 -21.48
N ASP A 389 7.88 -4.89 -21.71
CA ASP A 389 8.83 -3.78 -21.65
C ASP A 389 9.43 -3.59 -20.25
N ALA A 390 8.63 -3.87 -19.19
CA ALA A 390 9.10 -3.77 -17.82
C ALA A 390 9.95 -4.97 -17.39
N PHE A 391 9.76 -6.15 -18.00
CA PHE A 391 10.52 -7.36 -17.72
C PHE A 391 11.44 -7.72 -18.89
N ARG A 392 12.65 -7.14 -18.90
CA ARG A 392 13.69 -7.45 -19.88
C ARG A 392 14.76 -8.34 -19.23
N ASP A 393 15.28 -9.28 -19.95
CA ASP A 393 16.37 -10.17 -19.51
C ASP A 393 16.14 -10.83 -18.15
N LEU A 394 14.86 -11.15 -17.84
CA LEU A 394 14.39 -11.72 -16.57
C LEU A 394 14.52 -10.79 -15.37
N TRP A 395 14.68 -9.49 -15.58
CA TRP A 395 14.67 -8.45 -14.57
C TRP A 395 13.50 -7.50 -14.76
N PHE A 396 12.91 -7.09 -13.64
CA PHE A 396 11.99 -5.97 -13.63
C PHE A 396 12.78 -4.66 -13.59
N HIS A 397 12.61 -3.84 -14.61
CA HIS A 397 13.23 -2.54 -14.77
C HIS A 397 12.35 -1.47 -14.12
N THR A 398 12.87 -0.86 -13.04
CA THR A 398 12.07 0.05 -12.23
C THR A 398 11.90 1.43 -12.86
N GLY A 399 12.78 1.82 -13.75
CA GLY A 399 12.91 3.19 -14.26
C GLY A 399 13.49 4.16 -13.23
N ASP A 400 14.00 3.66 -12.12
CA ASP A 400 14.66 4.43 -11.08
C ASP A 400 16.17 4.24 -11.17
N ARG A 401 16.94 5.31 -10.93
CA ARG A 401 18.39 5.32 -10.92
C ARG A 401 18.92 5.22 -9.51
N GLY A 402 19.88 4.34 -9.29
CA GLY A 402 20.52 4.16 -8.00
C GLY A 402 21.90 3.52 -8.12
N LEU A 403 22.50 3.25 -6.99
CA LEU A 403 23.74 2.47 -6.90
C LEU A 403 23.73 1.61 -5.63
N LEU A 404 24.52 0.55 -5.63
CA LEU A 404 24.92 -0.12 -4.40
C LEU A 404 26.27 0.44 -3.96
N ASP A 405 26.38 0.87 -2.71
CA ASP A 405 27.68 1.30 -2.17
C ASP A 405 28.61 0.09 -1.93
N GLU A 406 29.84 0.35 -1.48
CA GLU A 406 30.85 -0.70 -1.23
C GLU A 406 30.40 -1.74 -0.21
N ASP A 407 29.54 -1.34 0.73
CA ASP A 407 28.98 -2.20 1.77
C ASP A 407 27.68 -2.91 1.32
N GLY A 408 27.16 -2.64 0.11
CA GLY A 408 25.94 -3.21 -0.45
C GLY A 408 24.64 -2.55 0.06
N TYR A 409 24.72 -1.28 0.49
CA TYR A 409 23.51 -0.47 0.78
C TYR A 409 23.03 0.21 -0.49
N LEU A 410 21.71 0.24 -0.68
CA LEU A 410 21.09 0.92 -1.82
C LEU A 410 21.07 2.43 -1.60
N VAL A 411 21.55 3.18 -2.57
CA VAL A 411 21.44 4.64 -2.64
C VAL A 411 20.53 4.96 -3.84
N PHE A 412 19.40 5.60 -3.57
CA PHE A 412 18.53 6.15 -4.60
C PHE A 412 19.12 7.46 -5.12
N VAL A 413 19.20 7.63 -6.42
CA VAL A 413 19.75 8.84 -7.05
C VAL A 413 18.64 9.72 -7.59
N ASP A 414 17.84 9.20 -8.53
CA ASP A 414 16.75 9.94 -9.18
C ASP A 414 15.88 8.98 -10.03
N ARG A 415 14.87 9.49 -10.70
CA ARG A 415 14.17 8.78 -11.76
C ARG A 415 14.87 8.96 -13.09
N ILE A 416 14.90 7.88 -13.90
CA ILE A 416 15.48 7.94 -15.27
C ILE A 416 14.63 8.84 -16.17
N LYS A 417 13.31 8.93 -15.90
CA LYS A 417 12.37 9.80 -16.63
C LYS A 417 11.70 10.75 -15.65
N ASP A 418 11.56 12.01 -16.02
CA ASP A 418 10.99 13.08 -15.20
C ASP A 418 9.56 12.76 -14.73
N CYS A 419 9.32 12.93 -13.45
CA CYS A 419 7.98 12.94 -12.89
C CYS A 419 7.82 14.11 -11.90
N ILE A 420 6.62 14.70 -11.86
CA ILE A 420 6.29 15.73 -10.88
C ILE A 420 5.83 15.04 -9.58
N ARG A 421 6.40 15.44 -8.43
CA ARG A 421 5.92 14.98 -7.12
C ARG A 421 5.06 16.07 -6.47
N ARG A 422 3.83 15.69 -6.05
CA ARG A 422 2.94 16.57 -5.29
C ARG A 422 2.31 15.79 -4.13
N ARG A 423 2.52 16.27 -2.90
CA ARG A 423 1.98 15.66 -1.66
C ARG A 423 2.25 14.17 -1.50
N GLY A 424 3.41 13.70 -1.99
CA GLY A 424 3.79 12.29 -1.93
C GLY A 424 3.35 11.44 -3.11
N GLU A 425 2.48 11.96 -3.98
CA GLU A 425 2.04 11.31 -5.21
C GLU A 425 2.95 11.69 -6.38
N ASN A 426 3.28 10.70 -7.21
CA ASN A 426 3.94 10.93 -8.47
C ASN A 426 2.89 11.27 -9.51
N ILE A 427 3.05 12.40 -10.17
CA ILE A 427 2.21 12.82 -11.30
C ILE A 427 3.06 12.66 -12.56
N SER A 428 2.58 11.88 -13.51
CA SER A 428 3.22 11.76 -14.81
C SER A 428 3.23 13.12 -15.51
N SER A 429 4.39 13.54 -16.05
CA SER A 429 4.46 14.71 -16.90
C SER A 429 3.47 14.62 -18.06
N PHE A 430 3.31 13.43 -18.62
CA PHE A 430 2.30 13.13 -19.66
C PHE A 430 0.86 13.42 -19.21
N GLU A 431 0.51 13.09 -17.97
CA GLU A 431 -0.83 13.36 -17.43
C GLU A 431 -1.08 14.86 -17.26
N VAL A 432 -0.05 15.61 -16.86
CA VAL A 432 -0.13 17.08 -16.75
C VAL A 432 -0.25 17.71 -18.13
N GLU A 433 0.60 17.34 -19.08
CA GLU A 433 0.58 17.85 -20.44
C GLU A 433 -0.75 17.62 -21.15
N ARG A 434 -1.34 16.43 -20.97
CA ARG A 434 -2.67 16.09 -21.52
C ARG A 434 -3.80 16.90 -20.89
N SER A 435 -3.62 17.37 -19.66
CA SER A 435 -4.63 18.16 -18.96
C SER A 435 -4.54 19.66 -19.28
N VAL A 436 -3.40 20.11 -19.82
CA VAL A 436 -3.11 21.51 -20.15
C VAL A 436 -3.34 21.79 -21.65
N ASN A 437 -3.18 20.80 -22.51
CA ASN A 437 -3.48 20.85 -23.95
C ASN A 437 -4.91 20.38 -24.26
#